data_b4a32941a28efe1abd3271f33048b17e
#
_entry.id   b4a32941a28efe1abd3271f33048b17e
#
_cell.length_a   1.000
_cell.length_b   1.000
_cell.length_c   1.000
_cell.angle_alpha   90.00
_cell.angle_beta   90.00
_cell.angle_gamma   90.00
#
_symmetry.space_group_name_H-M   'P 1'
#
loop_
_entity.id
_entity.type
_entity.pdbx_description
1 polymer ?
#
loop_
_entity_poly.entity_id
_entity_poly.type
_entity_poly.pdbx_seq_one_letter_code
_entity_poly.pdbx_strand_id
1 'polypeptide(L)'
;MDKGVDMEQYIFQLAQYGDIKDILSLIKLRIKWMDEKGIEQWNKTDYLNCYHSEYFENCIFKKELYVLKVKENKTIVGAVALHTYDSRWKDKDSSYYIHNLVTSVNACCAGIVLINNCELVAKNNNKRYLRLDCQASNIKLNRYYERLGFGYVGIIKDGLYVGNKREKII
;
A
#
# COMPACT_ATOMS: atom_id res chain seq x y z
N MET A 1 -21.15 -16.03 12.74
CA MET A 1 -20.17 -15.78 13.82
C MET A 1 -18.96 -15.13 13.18
N ASP A 2 -18.89 -13.80 13.23
CA ASP A 2 -17.70 -13.07 12.82
C ASP A 2 -16.57 -13.47 13.78
N LYS A 3 -15.62 -14.26 13.29
CA LYS A 3 -14.37 -14.43 14.01
C LYS A 3 -13.70 -13.06 13.99
N GLY A 4 -13.75 -12.36 15.11
CA GLY A 4 -13.06 -11.10 15.29
C GLY A 4 -11.64 -11.26 14.76
N VAL A 5 -11.29 -10.40 13.79
CA VAL A 5 -9.95 -10.42 13.19
C VAL A 5 -8.99 -10.10 14.31
N ASP A 6 -8.18 -11.06 14.70
CA ASP A 6 -7.10 -10.85 15.66
C ASP A 6 -6.02 -9.98 15.01
N MET A 7 -6.22 -8.66 15.10
CA MET A 7 -5.26 -7.66 14.59
C MET A 7 -3.99 -7.64 15.43
N GLU A 8 -4.02 -8.22 16.63
CA GLU A 8 -2.87 -8.28 17.53
C GLU A 8 -1.79 -9.26 17.09
N GLN A 9 -2.08 -10.12 16.11
CA GLN A 9 -1.08 -11.06 15.55
C GLN A 9 0.02 -10.36 14.73
N TYR A 10 -0.12 -9.09 14.40
CA TYR A 10 0.81 -8.35 13.55
C TYR A 10 1.57 -7.26 14.30
N ILE A 11 2.79 -6.97 13.81
CA ILE A 11 3.60 -5.82 14.21
C ILE A 11 3.76 -4.93 12.98
N PHE A 12 3.37 -3.67 13.09
CA PHE A 12 3.63 -2.63 12.09
C PHE A 12 4.83 -1.79 12.53
N GLN A 13 5.81 -1.65 11.66
CA GLN A 13 7.04 -0.91 11.97
C GLN A 13 7.72 -0.37 10.71
N LEU A 14 8.64 0.58 10.88
CA LEU A 14 9.53 1.01 9.80
C LEU A 14 10.35 -0.18 9.28
N ALA A 15 10.46 -0.25 7.95
CA ALA A 15 11.28 -1.24 7.30
C ALA A 15 12.77 -0.97 7.51
N GLN A 16 13.56 -2.03 7.50
CA GLN A 16 15.01 -2.00 7.52
C GLN A 16 15.58 -2.49 6.19
N TYR A 17 16.82 -2.17 5.87
CA TYR A 17 17.46 -2.60 4.62
C TYR A 17 17.41 -4.12 4.40
N GLY A 18 17.53 -4.91 5.49
CA GLY A 18 17.40 -6.36 5.45
C GLY A 18 16.01 -6.87 5.03
N ASP A 19 14.97 -6.05 5.14
CA ASP A 19 13.59 -6.41 4.78
C ASP A 19 13.32 -6.34 3.27
N ILE A 20 14.17 -5.66 2.49
CA ILE A 20 13.94 -5.37 1.05
C ILE A 20 13.78 -6.66 0.24
N LYS A 21 14.60 -7.67 0.50
CA LYS A 21 14.53 -8.96 -0.20
C LYS A 21 13.16 -9.62 -0.03
N ASP A 22 12.62 -9.59 1.17
CA ASP A 22 11.31 -10.19 1.49
C ASP A 22 10.16 -9.36 0.91
N ILE A 23 10.28 -8.03 0.92
CA ILE A 23 9.33 -7.12 0.27
C ILE A 23 9.27 -7.40 -1.24
N LEU A 24 10.40 -7.48 -1.92
CA LEU A 24 10.46 -7.79 -3.35
C LEU A 24 9.91 -9.19 -3.66
N SER A 25 10.16 -10.17 -2.80
CA SER A 25 9.59 -11.51 -2.92
C SER A 25 8.07 -11.47 -2.80
N LEU A 26 7.55 -10.70 -1.85
CA LEU A 26 6.11 -10.53 -1.64
C LEU A 26 5.44 -9.87 -2.87
N ILE A 27 6.08 -8.85 -3.46
CA ILE A 27 5.62 -8.20 -4.70
C ILE A 27 5.58 -9.19 -5.87
N LYS A 28 6.66 -9.97 -6.07
CA LYS A 28 6.72 -11.00 -7.13
C LYS A 28 5.59 -12.04 -6.98
N LEU A 29 5.34 -12.51 -5.76
CA LEU A 29 4.25 -13.44 -5.48
C LEU A 29 2.88 -12.81 -5.76
N ARG A 30 2.71 -11.52 -5.45
CA ARG A 30 1.47 -10.79 -5.75
C ARG A 30 1.26 -10.63 -7.25
N ILE A 31 2.29 -10.32 -8.01
CA ILE A 31 2.25 -10.22 -9.48
C ILE A 31 1.84 -11.57 -10.08
N LYS A 32 2.48 -12.67 -9.65
CA LYS A 32 2.11 -14.02 -10.09
C LYS A 32 0.65 -14.35 -9.79
N TRP A 33 0.18 -14.01 -8.59
CA TRP A 33 -1.23 -14.19 -8.22
C TRP A 33 -2.19 -13.37 -9.10
N MET A 34 -1.79 -12.15 -9.50
CA MET A 34 -2.58 -11.34 -10.44
C MET A 34 -2.71 -12.03 -11.80
N ASP A 35 -1.62 -12.62 -12.32
CA ASP A 35 -1.65 -13.39 -13.57
C ASP A 35 -2.61 -14.60 -13.46
N GLU A 36 -2.51 -15.37 -12.38
CA GLU A 36 -3.35 -16.54 -12.12
C GLU A 36 -4.85 -16.17 -11.98
N LYS A 37 -5.16 -14.97 -11.54
CA LYS A 37 -6.54 -14.47 -11.35
C LYS A 37 -7.07 -13.63 -12.51
N GLY A 38 -6.29 -13.44 -13.56
CA GLY A 38 -6.66 -12.59 -14.69
C GLY A 38 -6.86 -11.11 -14.31
N ILE A 39 -6.14 -10.64 -13.29
CA ILE A 39 -6.17 -9.24 -12.86
C ILE A 39 -5.06 -8.52 -13.60
N GLU A 40 -5.42 -7.48 -14.35
CA GLU A 40 -4.47 -6.63 -15.07
C GLU A 40 -4.13 -5.39 -14.25
N GLN A 41 -2.96 -5.37 -13.64
CA GLN A 41 -2.47 -4.27 -12.83
C GLN A 41 -0.93 -4.22 -12.89
N TRP A 42 -0.21 -4.53 -11.83
CA TRP A 42 1.26 -4.51 -11.77
C TRP A 42 1.92 -5.47 -12.76
N ASN A 43 1.26 -6.57 -13.07
CA ASN A 43 1.69 -7.58 -14.05
C ASN A 43 1.65 -7.09 -15.50
N LYS A 44 0.97 -5.98 -15.80
CA LYS A 44 0.86 -5.37 -17.14
C LYS A 44 1.67 -4.07 -17.27
N THR A 45 2.40 -3.72 -16.23
CA THR A 45 3.28 -2.55 -16.19
C THR A 45 4.73 -3.00 -15.92
N ASP A 46 5.68 -2.13 -16.13
CA ASP A 46 7.10 -2.39 -15.83
C ASP A 46 7.41 -2.22 -14.32
N TYR A 47 6.51 -2.74 -13.48
CA TYR A 47 6.48 -2.47 -12.05
C TYR A 47 7.78 -2.83 -11.33
N LEU A 48 8.36 -4.01 -11.62
CA LEU A 48 9.57 -4.47 -10.93
C LEU A 48 10.83 -3.68 -11.35
N ASN A 49 10.85 -3.11 -12.54
CA ASN A 49 11.94 -2.23 -12.97
C ASN A 49 11.78 -0.82 -12.41
N CYS A 50 10.55 -0.33 -12.27
CA CYS A 50 10.28 0.96 -11.61
C CYS A 50 10.53 0.92 -10.10
N TYR A 51 10.21 -0.20 -9.45
CA TYR A 51 10.26 -0.38 -7.99
C TYR A 51 11.24 -1.49 -7.62
N HIS A 52 12.52 -1.29 -7.93
CA HIS A 52 13.63 -2.20 -7.59
C HIS A 52 14.21 -1.86 -6.21
N SER A 53 15.28 -2.54 -5.78
CA SER A 53 15.85 -2.39 -4.43
C SER A 53 16.24 -0.95 -4.08
N GLU A 54 16.86 -0.21 -5.01
CA GLU A 54 17.29 1.19 -4.77
C GLU A 54 16.12 2.12 -4.44
N TYR A 55 14.95 1.92 -5.07
CA TYR A 55 13.74 2.65 -4.72
C TYR A 55 13.37 2.42 -3.25
N PHE A 56 13.35 1.16 -2.79
CA PHE A 56 13.01 0.82 -1.41
C PHE A 56 14.08 1.27 -0.42
N GLU A 57 15.36 1.23 -0.78
CA GLU A 57 16.46 1.80 0.00
C GLU A 57 16.26 3.30 0.25
N ASN A 58 15.87 4.04 -0.79
CA ASN A 58 15.55 5.46 -0.68
C ASN A 58 14.32 5.72 0.21
N CYS A 59 13.28 4.88 0.11
CA CYS A 59 12.11 4.96 1.00
C CYS A 59 12.50 4.69 2.47
N ILE A 60 13.40 3.73 2.73
CA ILE A 60 13.92 3.45 4.08
C ILE A 60 14.71 4.65 4.60
N PHE A 61 15.63 5.19 3.79
CA PHE A 61 16.42 6.38 4.16
C PHE A 61 15.51 7.56 4.57
N LYS A 62 14.41 7.76 3.85
CA LYS A 62 13.40 8.80 4.15
C LYS A 62 12.45 8.43 5.28
N LYS A 63 12.53 7.23 5.85
CA LYS A 63 11.57 6.69 6.84
C LYS A 63 10.12 6.66 6.32
N GLU A 64 9.95 6.36 5.05
CA GLU A 64 8.67 6.30 4.36
C GLU A 64 8.21 4.87 4.04
N LEU A 65 9.00 3.84 4.35
CA LEU A 65 8.65 2.44 4.12
C LEU A 65 8.32 1.73 5.42
N TYR A 66 7.18 1.05 5.45
CA TYR A 66 6.71 0.28 6.58
C TYR A 66 6.46 -1.17 6.19
N VAL A 67 6.63 -2.07 7.15
CA VAL A 67 6.34 -3.49 7.01
C VAL A 67 5.37 -3.96 8.07
N LEU A 68 4.58 -4.98 7.71
CA LEU A 68 3.72 -5.73 8.60
C LEU A 68 4.32 -7.12 8.78
N LYS A 69 4.69 -7.46 10.00
CA LYS A 69 5.31 -8.74 10.38
C LYS A 69 4.37 -9.55 11.26
N VAL A 70 4.36 -10.86 11.09
CA VAL A 70 3.71 -11.75 12.06
C VAL A 70 4.50 -11.71 13.37
N LYS A 71 3.82 -11.54 14.50
CA LYS A 71 4.48 -11.43 15.83
C LYS A 71 5.33 -12.64 16.17
N GLU A 72 4.80 -13.82 15.90
CA GLU A 72 5.38 -15.10 16.31
C GLU A 72 6.73 -15.38 15.62
N ASN A 73 6.76 -15.27 14.29
CA ASN A 73 7.92 -15.72 13.48
C ASN A 73 8.62 -14.59 12.71
N LYS A 74 8.16 -13.34 12.88
CA LYS A 74 8.69 -12.15 12.23
C LYS A 74 8.62 -12.16 10.69
N THR A 75 7.87 -13.08 10.10
CA THR A 75 7.65 -13.14 8.64
C THR A 75 6.97 -11.87 8.16
N ILE A 76 7.47 -11.24 7.10
CA ILE A 76 6.85 -10.09 6.45
C ILE A 76 5.66 -10.56 5.64
N VAL A 77 4.48 -10.04 5.95
CA VAL A 77 3.21 -10.35 5.28
C VAL A 77 2.59 -9.14 4.61
N GLY A 78 3.19 -7.98 4.76
CA GLY A 78 2.76 -6.77 4.10
C GLY A 78 3.83 -5.70 4.11
N ALA A 79 3.75 -4.79 3.14
CA ALA A 79 4.58 -3.59 3.06
C ALA A 79 3.79 -2.44 2.44
N VAL A 80 4.18 -1.22 2.77
CA VAL A 80 3.57 0.00 2.25
C VAL A 80 4.58 1.14 2.28
N ALA A 81 4.68 1.90 1.20
CA ALA A 81 5.36 3.19 1.21
C ALA A 81 4.35 4.30 1.54
N LEU A 82 4.71 5.17 2.46
CA LEU A 82 3.87 6.27 2.93
C LEU A 82 4.61 7.59 2.69
N HIS A 83 4.43 8.14 1.48
CA HIS A 83 5.14 9.33 1.03
C HIS A 83 4.54 10.63 1.57
N THR A 84 5.39 11.61 1.78
CA THR A 84 4.99 12.97 2.17
C THR A 84 4.66 13.86 0.99
N TYR A 85 4.99 13.41 -0.24
CA TYR A 85 4.79 14.14 -1.48
C TYR A 85 4.47 13.18 -2.63
N ASP A 86 3.54 13.60 -3.50
CA ASP A 86 3.25 12.95 -4.78
C ASP A 86 2.91 14.03 -5.81
N SER A 87 3.76 14.18 -6.84
CA SER A 87 3.62 15.19 -7.91
C SER A 87 2.33 15.07 -8.72
N ARG A 88 1.66 13.92 -8.64
CA ARG A 88 0.38 13.67 -9.31
C ARG A 88 -0.81 14.35 -8.63
N TRP A 89 -0.61 14.87 -7.40
CA TRP A 89 -1.59 15.66 -6.66
C TRP A 89 -1.19 17.13 -6.69
N LYS A 90 -2.08 18.00 -7.21
CA LYS A 90 -1.75 19.39 -7.54
C LYS A 90 -1.94 20.38 -6.38
N ASP A 91 -2.65 19.97 -5.33
CA ASP A 91 -2.84 20.80 -4.15
C ASP A 91 -1.65 20.70 -3.17
N LYS A 92 -1.63 21.59 -2.18
CA LYS A 92 -0.60 21.65 -1.12
C LYS A 92 -1.14 21.19 0.24
N ASP A 93 -2.24 20.43 0.25
CA ASP A 93 -2.82 19.93 1.49
C ASP A 93 -1.86 19.00 2.23
N SER A 94 -1.87 19.09 3.55
CA SER A 94 -1.06 18.24 4.40
C SER A 94 -1.54 16.80 4.34
N SER A 95 -0.86 15.99 3.53
CA SER A 95 -1.28 14.62 3.20
C SER A 95 -0.14 13.63 3.36
N TYR A 96 -0.51 12.37 3.59
CA TYR A 96 0.32 11.23 3.24
C TYR A 96 -0.27 10.50 2.04
N TYR A 97 0.62 9.91 1.23
CA TYR A 97 0.28 9.19 0.00
C TYR A 97 0.72 7.74 0.12
N ILE A 98 -0.25 6.82 0.06
CA ILE A 98 -0.02 5.38 0.10
C ILE A 98 0.43 4.92 -1.28
N HIS A 99 1.62 4.33 -1.35
CA HIS A 99 2.20 3.71 -2.54
C HIS A 99 2.63 2.27 -2.24
N ASN A 100 2.72 1.46 -3.28
CA ASN A 100 3.29 0.11 -3.23
C ASN A 100 2.71 -0.79 -2.12
N LEU A 101 1.44 -0.59 -1.75
CA LEU A 101 0.78 -1.41 -0.73
C LEU A 101 0.64 -2.85 -1.26
N VAL A 102 1.32 -3.76 -0.62
CA VAL A 102 1.29 -5.20 -0.92
C VAL A 102 1.04 -6.00 0.34
N THR A 103 0.30 -7.09 0.21
CA THR A 103 0.10 -8.07 1.30
C THR A 103 0.22 -9.48 0.76
N SER A 104 0.62 -10.42 1.60
CA SER A 104 0.50 -11.84 1.31
C SER A 104 -0.98 -12.20 1.07
N VAL A 105 -1.24 -13.03 0.07
CA VAL A 105 -2.60 -13.50 -0.24
C VAL A 105 -3.19 -14.37 0.88
N ASN A 106 -2.33 -14.96 1.70
CA ASN A 106 -2.70 -15.84 2.81
C ASN A 106 -2.80 -15.11 4.16
N ALA A 107 -2.41 -13.83 4.23
CA ALA A 107 -2.47 -13.06 5.46
C ALA A 107 -3.85 -12.41 5.62
N CYS A 108 -4.67 -13.00 6.48
CA CYS A 108 -6.01 -12.50 6.74
C CYS A 108 -5.96 -11.04 7.22
N CYS A 109 -6.77 -10.19 6.59
CA CYS A 109 -6.96 -8.78 6.98
C CYS A 109 -5.71 -7.90 7.01
N ALA A 110 -4.56 -8.39 6.54
CA ALA A 110 -3.30 -7.63 6.54
C ALA A 110 -3.43 -6.25 5.84
N GLY A 111 -4.22 -6.15 4.77
CA GLY A 111 -4.48 -4.88 4.08
C GLY A 111 -5.20 -3.86 4.95
N ILE A 112 -6.20 -4.29 5.72
CA ILE A 112 -6.94 -3.42 6.67
C ILE A 112 -5.99 -2.97 7.78
N VAL A 113 -5.19 -3.87 8.32
CA VAL A 113 -4.22 -3.56 9.39
C VAL A 113 -3.19 -2.54 8.90
N LEU A 114 -2.65 -2.70 7.68
CA LEU A 114 -1.73 -1.72 7.08
C LEU A 114 -2.38 -0.35 6.96
N ILE A 115 -3.59 -0.25 6.40
CA ILE A 115 -4.28 1.02 6.20
C ILE A 115 -4.60 1.70 7.54
N ASN A 116 -5.10 0.96 8.53
CA ASN A 116 -5.39 1.52 9.86
C ASN A 116 -4.11 2.07 10.53
N ASN A 117 -2.98 1.39 10.38
CA ASN A 117 -1.71 1.88 10.89
C ASN A 117 -1.20 3.11 10.11
N CYS A 118 -1.39 3.17 8.79
CA CYS A 118 -1.10 4.37 8.00
C CYS A 118 -1.95 5.57 8.48
N GLU A 119 -3.21 5.34 8.83
CA GLU A 119 -4.07 6.38 9.43
C GLU A 119 -3.54 6.87 10.78
N LEU A 120 -3.10 5.95 11.64
CA LEU A 120 -2.49 6.33 12.93
C LEU A 120 -1.21 7.14 12.73
N VAL A 121 -0.35 6.75 11.79
CA VAL A 121 0.84 7.53 11.43
C VAL A 121 0.44 8.91 10.91
N ALA A 122 -0.59 9.00 10.06
CA ALA A 122 -1.07 10.28 9.53
C ALA A 122 -1.61 11.19 10.64
N LYS A 123 -2.44 10.65 11.55
CA LYS A 123 -2.94 11.39 12.74
C LYS A 123 -1.82 11.90 13.62
N ASN A 124 -0.87 11.04 13.96
CA ASN A 124 0.25 11.39 14.83
C ASN A 124 1.17 12.46 14.21
N ASN A 125 1.16 12.60 12.89
CA ASN A 125 1.91 13.63 12.15
C ASN A 125 1.04 14.81 11.69
N ASN A 126 -0.15 14.99 12.27
CA ASN A 126 -1.08 16.08 11.95
C ASN A 126 -1.38 16.23 10.46
N LYS A 127 -1.50 15.11 9.74
CA LYS A 127 -1.94 15.12 8.35
C LYS A 127 -3.45 15.26 8.27
N ARG A 128 -3.91 16.03 7.30
CA ARG A 128 -5.34 16.22 7.04
C ARG A 128 -5.94 15.08 6.24
N TYR A 129 -5.15 14.52 5.33
CA TYR A 129 -5.60 13.49 4.41
C TYR A 129 -4.65 12.30 4.34
N LEU A 130 -5.24 11.12 4.11
CA LEU A 130 -4.56 9.94 3.63
C LEU A 130 -5.05 9.68 2.20
N ARG A 131 -4.13 9.58 1.23
CA ARG A 131 -4.40 9.55 -0.20
C ARG A 131 -3.80 8.32 -0.86
N LEU A 132 -4.44 7.84 -1.89
CA LEU A 132 -3.94 6.77 -2.74
C LEU A 132 -4.53 6.86 -4.15
N ASP A 133 -4.00 6.09 -5.07
CA ASP A 133 -4.66 5.76 -6.31
C ASP A 133 -4.70 4.23 -6.51
N CYS A 134 -5.69 3.77 -7.24
CA CYS A 134 -5.84 2.36 -7.57
C CYS A 134 -6.36 2.20 -9.00
N GLN A 135 -6.01 1.09 -9.64
CA GLN A 135 -6.41 0.78 -11.00
C GLN A 135 -7.91 1.00 -11.21
N ALA A 136 -8.27 1.87 -12.15
CA ALA A 136 -9.67 2.28 -12.37
C ALA A 136 -10.56 1.10 -12.78
N SER A 137 -10.05 0.16 -13.59
CA SER A 137 -10.78 -1.03 -14.04
C SER A 137 -10.95 -2.11 -12.95
N ASN A 138 -10.20 -2.04 -11.84
CA ASN A 138 -10.32 -3.01 -10.75
C ASN A 138 -11.47 -2.63 -9.81
N ILE A 139 -12.70 -2.96 -10.20
CA ILE A 139 -13.92 -2.61 -9.45
C ILE A 139 -13.90 -3.13 -8.00
N LYS A 140 -13.37 -4.37 -7.79
CA LYS A 140 -13.29 -4.97 -6.46
C LYS A 140 -12.37 -4.17 -5.53
N LEU A 141 -11.22 -3.73 -6.04
CA LEU A 141 -10.26 -2.92 -5.28
C LEU A 141 -10.83 -1.52 -5.00
N ASN A 142 -11.50 -0.92 -5.97
CA ASN A 142 -12.16 0.37 -5.78
C ASN A 142 -13.21 0.31 -4.66
N ARG A 143 -14.08 -0.69 -4.67
CA ARG A 143 -15.08 -0.91 -3.61
C ARG A 143 -14.46 -1.22 -2.25
N TYR A 144 -13.30 -1.89 -2.24
CA TYR A 144 -12.55 -2.15 -1.01
C TYR A 144 -12.12 -0.85 -0.35
N TYR A 145 -11.52 0.08 -1.10
CA TYR A 145 -11.11 1.38 -0.56
C TYR A 145 -12.30 2.27 -0.19
N GLU A 146 -13.40 2.22 -0.93
CA GLU A 146 -14.65 2.92 -0.56
C GLU A 146 -15.15 2.48 0.81
N ARG A 147 -15.19 1.18 1.07
CA ARG A 147 -15.59 0.64 2.40
C ARG A 147 -14.66 1.05 3.52
N LEU A 148 -13.41 1.36 3.22
CA LEU A 148 -12.43 1.89 4.18
C LEU A 148 -12.50 3.42 4.34
N GLY A 149 -13.46 4.08 3.68
CA GLY A 149 -13.71 5.51 3.81
C GLY A 149 -12.94 6.38 2.83
N PHE A 150 -12.31 5.81 1.79
CA PHE A 150 -11.63 6.57 0.75
C PHE A 150 -12.60 6.98 -0.36
N GLY A 151 -12.99 8.26 -0.37
CA GLY A 151 -13.80 8.85 -1.41
C GLY A 151 -13.04 9.02 -2.74
N TYR A 152 -13.76 8.93 -3.85
CA TYR A 152 -13.21 9.24 -5.18
C TYR A 152 -13.05 10.76 -5.36
N VAL A 153 -11.87 11.19 -5.84
CA VAL A 153 -11.55 12.61 -6.03
C VAL A 153 -10.94 12.91 -7.41
N GLY A 154 -10.92 11.97 -8.32
CA GLY A 154 -10.46 12.21 -9.70
C GLY A 154 -9.73 11.03 -10.32
N ILE A 155 -9.23 11.27 -11.52
CA ILE A 155 -8.47 10.28 -12.32
C ILE A 155 -7.02 10.72 -12.44
N ILE A 156 -6.14 9.73 -12.51
CA ILE A 156 -4.75 9.87 -12.91
C ILE A 156 -4.48 9.02 -14.15
N LYS A 157 -3.68 9.54 -15.07
CA LYS A 157 -3.18 8.81 -16.24
C LYS A 157 -1.66 8.92 -16.26
N ASP A 158 -1.00 7.77 -16.35
CA ASP A 158 0.45 7.67 -16.43
C ASP A 158 0.79 6.54 -17.43
N GLY A 159 1.13 6.91 -18.65
CA GLY A 159 1.28 5.97 -19.75
C GLY A 159 -0.01 5.15 -19.96
N LEU A 160 0.11 3.83 -19.85
CA LEU A 160 -1.02 2.89 -19.96
C LEU A 160 -1.82 2.75 -18.65
N TYR A 161 -1.32 3.28 -17.55
CA TYR A 161 -2.00 3.21 -16.27
C TYR A 161 -3.10 4.27 -16.16
N VAL A 162 -4.29 3.83 -15.80
CA VAL A 162 -5.41 4.70 -15.45
C VAL A 162 -5.86 4.36 -14.05
N GLY A 163 -5.71 5.30 -13.12
CA GLY A 163 -6.02 5.13 -11.71
C GLY A 163 -7.11 6.09 -11.23
N ASN A 164 -7.95 5.61 -10.31
CA ASN A 164 -8.85 6.42 -9.53
C ASN A 164 -8.10 6.98 -8.31
N LYS A 165 -7.99 8.29 -8.21
CA LYS A 165 -7.51 8.98 -7.01
C LYS A 165 -8.56 8.88 -5.92
N ARG A 166 -8.12 8.54 -4.72
CA ARG A 166 -8.97 8.38 -3.56
C ARG A 166 -8.38 9.06 -2.34
N GLU A 167 -9.23 9.66 -1.55
CA GLU A 167 -8.85 10.46 -0.39
C GLU A 167 -9.71 10.10 0.81
N LYS A 168 -9.08 10.03 1.97
CA LYS A 168 -9.74 9.88 3.28
C LYS A 168 -9.34 11.04 4.18
N ILE A 169 -10.31 11.69 4.81
CA ILE A 169 -10.07 12.70 5.86
C ILE A 169 -9.62 11.98 7.11
N ILE A 170 -8.57 12.51 7.77
CA ILE A 170 -7.94 11.94 8.96
C ILE A 170 -8.32 12.72 10.22
#